data_57b7ac00f7025be004b6d9fb49cf712d
#
_entry.id   57b7ac00f7025be004b6d9fb49cf712d
#
_cell.length_a   1.000
_cell.length_b   1.000
_cell.length_c   1.000
_cell.angle_alpha   90.00
_cell.angle_beta   90.00
_cell.angle_gamma   90.00
#
_symmetry.space_group_name_H-M   'P 1'
#
loop_
_entity.id
_entity.type
_entity.pdbx_description
1 polymer ?
#
loop_
_entity_poly.entity_id
_entity_poly.type
_entity_poly.pdbx_seq_one_letter_code
_entity_poly.pdbx_strand_id
1 'polypeptide(L)'
;MFGIFSRLNDLLKAWVKETSIAKNMPESMAETVGGKIFAYGSYRLGVHNKGADIDTLCVVPRHIIREDYFSTFVEMLRVQDEVTDLRPVPDAFVPVIKFCFDGIDIDLVFARLALKEVDDAQDLSDPMLLRNLDQKCVRSLNGCRVTDEILKQVPNVENFRLTLRCIKLWAKKHGIYSNVMGYLGGVSWAMLVARVCQLYPNAAPSILLQKFFLVFLKWQWPQPVLLKKPEDFGLGFPVWDPRYNVADRFHVMPIITPAYPQQNSTFNVSNSTLKVMQGEFEASMKICEEIIDGKAKWDRLFEAPNFFCKYRHFIVLEASSISEEDQLTWEGLVESKVRHLVANLEREAISLAHVWPKNYRSLVNISNLFSFLQSTKQRSLIG
;
A
#
# COMPACT_ATOMS: atom_id res chain seq x y z
N MET A 1 11.31 13.76 14.45
CA MET A 1 11.39 12.86 13.31
C MET A 1 12.82 12.58 12.81
N PHE A 2 13.66 13.56 12.48
CA PHE A 2 15.07 13.30 12.13
C PHE A 2 15.83 12.48 13.19
N GLY A 3 15.59 12.73 14.48
CA GLY A 3 16.20 11.97 15.58
C GLY A 3 15.84 10.49 15.60
N ILE A 4 14.59 10.11 15.24
CA ILE A 4 14.15 8.72 15.22
C ILE A 4 14.85 7.91 14.14
N PHE A 5 14.95 8.44 12.91
CA PHE A 5 15.69 7.77 11.83
C PHE A 5 17.16 7.61 12.13
N SER A 6 17.80 8.65 12.68
CA SER A 6 19.20 8.55 13.10
C SER A 6 19.38 7.44 14.13
N ARG A 7 18.58 7.44 15.18
CA ARG A 7 18.66 6.45 16.26
C ARG A 7 18.38 5.03 15.79
N LEU A 8 17.35 4.84 14.94
CA LEU A 8 17.05 3.53 14.37
C LEU A 8 18.19 3.05 13.45
N ASN A 9 18.83 3.96 12.72
CA ASN A 9 19.99 3.65 11.89
C ASN A 9 21.22 3.28 12.73
N ASP A 10 21.42 3.96 13.86
CA ASP A 10 22.50 3.63 14.80
C ASP A 10 22.30 2.26 15.44
N LEU A 11 21.05 1.94 15.84
CA LEU A 11 20.68 0.59 16.33
C LEU A 11 20.92 -0.47 15.25
N LEU A 12 20.54 -0.20 14.00
CA LEU A 12 20.81 -1.12 12.90
C LEU A 12 22.31 -1.39 12.74
N LYS A 13 23.13 -0.34 12.73
CA LYS A 13 24.60 -0.48 12.56
C LYS A 13 25.22 -1.26 13.72
N ALA A 14 24.79 -1.00 14.96
CA ALA A 14 25.21 -1.74 16.13
C ALA A 14 24.86 -3.23 16.02
N TRP A 15 23.62 -3.55 15.65
CA TRP A 15 23.19 -4.91 15.43
C TRP A 15 23.96 -5.63 14.32
N VAL A 16 24.20 -4.95 13.18
CA VAL A 16 24.99 -5.52 12.07
C VAL A 16 26.40 -5.81 12.52
N LYS A 17 27.07 -4.91 13.29
CA LYS A 17 28.39 -5.12 13.86
C LYS A 17 28.41 -6.35 14.77
N GLU A 18 27.51 -6.41 15.76
CA GLU A 18 27.43 -7.52 16.73
C GLU A 18 27.18 -8.86 16.04
N THR A 19 26.22 -8.90 15.10
CA THR A 19 25.91 -10.12 14.33
C THR A 19 27.10 -10.55 13.46
N SER A 20 27.84 -9.60 12.89
CA SER A 20 29.04 -9.90 12.09
C SER A 20 30.13 -10.53 12.93
N ILE A 21 30.37 -10.00 14.13
CA ILE A 21 31.34 -10.57 15.10
C ILE A 21 30.90 -11.98 15.54
N ALA A 22 29.62 -12.17 15.85
CA ALA A 22 29.07 -13.49 16.21
C ALA A 22 29.19 -14.51 15.07
N LYS A 23 29.31 -14.07 13.83
CA LYS A 23 29.60 -14.89 12.65
C LYS A 23 31.09 -14.99 12.34
N ASN A 24 31.97 -14.78 13.33
CA ASN A 24 33.44 -14.87 13.25
C ASN A 24 34.10 -13.86 12.30
N MET A 25 33.50 -12.69 12.09
CA MET A 25 34.15 -11.60 11.38
C MET A 25 35.10 -10.86 12.35
N PRO A 26 36.32 -10.50 11.93
CA PRO A 26 37.20 -9.66 12.74
C PRO A 26 36.55 -8.34 13.10
N GLU A 27 36.71 -7.82 14.31
CA GLU A 27 36.06 -6.62 14.81
C GLU A 27 36.34 -5.40 13.93
N SER A 28 37.58 -5.23 13.47
CA SER A 28 37.97 -4.15 12.57
C SER A 28 37.22 -4.14 11.23
N MET A 29 36.84 -5.32 10.74
CA MET A 29 36.00 -5.45 9.55
C MET A 29 34.53 -5.25 9.88
N ALA A 30 34.06 -5.76 11.02
CA ALA A 30 32.67 -5.61 11.46
C ALA A 30 32.27 -4.15 11.70
N GLU A 31 33.20 -3.27 12.01
CA GLU A 31 32.99 -1.82 12.15
C GLU A 31 32.65 -1.11 10.83
N THR A 32 33.12 -1.65 9.71
CA THR A 32 32.98 -1.01 8.39
C THR A 32 31.86 -1.56 7.51
N VAL A 33 31.29 -2.71 7.88
CA VAL A 33 30.29 -3.39 7.04
C VAL A 33 28.99 -2.59 6.86
N GLY A 34 28.66 -1.74 7.82
CA GLY A 34 27.55 -0.81 7.76
C GLY A 34 26.16 -1.46 7.67
N GLY A 35 25.21 -0.65 7.32
CA GLY A 35 23.79 -0.96 7.16
C GLY A 35 23.03 0.35 7.12
N LYS A 36 21.85 0.38 6.48
CA LYS A 36 21.11 1.63 6.31
C LYS A 36 19.59 1.43 6.36
N ILE A 37 18.93 2.38 7.04
CA ILE A 37 17.46 2.48 7.03
C ILE A 37 17.04 3.45 5.94
N PHE A 38 16.08 3.02 5.11
CA PHE A 38 15.44 3.84 4.10
C PHE A 38 13.97 4.03 4.45
N ALA A 39 13.46 5.25 4.29
CA ALA A 39 12.02 5.48 4.32
C ALA A 39 11.44 5.38 2.91
N TYR A 40 10.20 4.87 2.79
CA TYR A 40 9.51 4.83 1.53
C TYR A 40 8.01 5.13 1.68
N GLY A 41 7.19 4.80 0.68
CA GLY A 41 5.75 4.96 0.76
C GLY A 41 5.29 6.40 0.98
N SER A 42 4.25 6.57 1.78
CA SER A 42 3.59 7.87 1.97
C SER A 42 4.49 8.92 2.63
N TYR A 43 5.38 8.50 3.50
CA TYR A 43 6.35 9.39 4.16
C TYR A 43 7.36 9.97 3.16
N ARG A 44 8.01 9.11 2.38
CA ARG A 44 9.00 9.51 1.36
C ARG A 44 8.38 10.35 0.24
N LEU A 45 7.15 10.02 -0.18
CA LEU A 45 6.37 10.83 -1.12
C LEU A 45 5.98 12.19 -0.55
N GLY A 46 6.04 12.39 0.76
CA GLY A 46 5.65 13.63 1.43
C GLY A 46 4.13 13.84 1.50
N VAL A 47 3.35 12.75 1.53
CA VAL A 47 1.87 12.74 1.54
C VAL A 47 1.28 11.92 2.68
N HIS A 48 2.07 11.68 3.74
CA HIS A 48 1.60 11.03 4.95
C HIS A 48 0.66 11.93 5.75
N ASN A 49 -0.29 11.34 6.44
CA ASN A 49 -1.17 12.03 7.39
C ASN A 49 -0.54 11.99 8.80
N LYS A 50 -0.96 12.91 9.67
CA LYS A 50 -0.59 12.86 11.09
C LYS A 50 -1.10 11.54 11.70
N GLY A 51 -0.23 10.80 12.40
CA GLY A 51 -0.56 9.51 12.99
C GLY A 51 -0.60 8.33 11.99
N ALA A 52 -0.08 8.51 10.77
CA ALA A 52 0.14 7.39 9.86
C ALA A 52 1.48 6.71 10.18
N ASP A 53 1.51 5.40 9.99
CA ASP A 53 2.71 4.58 10.05
C ASP A 53 3.78 5.04 9.05
N ILE A 54 5.04 4.81 9.39
CA ILE A 54 6.17 5.10 8.52
C ILE A 54 6.70 3.78 7.96
N ASP A 55 6.55 3.61 6.65
CA ASP A 55 7.16 2.50 5.94
C ASP A 55 8.68 2.66 5.87
N THR A 56 9.43 1.68 6.41
CA THR A 56 10.90 1.70 6.43
C THR A 56 11.49 0.38 5.96
N LEU A 57 12.68 0.46 5.39
CA LEU A 57 13.44 -0.68 4.88
C LEU A 57 14.82 -0.72 5.55
N CYS A 58 15.11 -1.83 6.20
CA CYS A 58 16.43 -2.21 6.69
C CYS A 58 17.23 -2.87 5.55
N VAL A 59 18.34 -2.27 5.15
CA VAL A 59 19.27 -2.82 4.14
C VAL A 59 20.58 -3.17 4.79
N VAL A 60 21.01 -4.42 4.58
CA VAL A 60 22.20 -5.00 5.24
C VAL A 60 23.10 -5.74 4.24
N PRO A 61 24.38 -5.99 4.61
CA PRO A 61 25.30 -6.80 3.81
C PRO A 61 24.89 -8.26 3.65
N ARG A 62 25.50 -8.95 2.69
CA ARG A 62 25.14 -10.31 2.25
C ARG A 62 25.21 -11.41 3.34
N HIS A 63 26.03 -11.25 4.37
CA HIS A 63 26.23 -12.26 5.42
C HIS A 63 25.16 -12.19 6.52
N ILE A 64 24.39 -11.09 6.60
CA ILE A 64 23.25 -10.95 7.51
C ILE A 64 22.04 -11.57 6.84
N ILE A 65 21.37 -12.48 7.50
CA ILE A 65 20.22 -13.21 6.95
C ILE A 65 18.92 -12.82 7.64
N ARG A 66 17.80 -13.20 7.04
CA ARG A 66 16.46 -12.85 7.55
C ARG A 66 16.16 -13.44 8.91
N GLU A 67 16.72 -14.60 9.19
CA GLU A 67 16.63 -15.28 10.48
C GLU A 67 17.30 -14.46 11.60
N ASP A 68 18.45 -13.85 11.33
CA ASP A 68 19.11 -12.92 12.26
C ASP A 68 18.20 -11.72 12.56
N TYR A 69 17.52 -11.19 11.52
CA TYR A 69 16.62 -10.04 11.65
C TYR A 69 15.42 -10.34 12.53
N PHE A 70 14.77 -11.51 12.37
CA PHE A 70 13.62 -11.90 13.20
C PHE A 70 13.99 -12.49 14.56
N SER A 71 15.26 -12.74 14.84
CA SER A 71 15.76 -13.19 16.14
C SER A 71 16.50 -12.05 16.87
N THR A 72 17.78 -11.87 16.59
CA THR A 72 18.66 -10.99 17.38
C THR A 72 18.31 -9.51 17.24
N PHE A 73 17.82 -9.05 16.07
CA PHE A 73 17.40 -7.64 15.93
C PHE A 73 16.08 -7.36 16.65
N VAL A 74 15.14 -8.30 16.64
CA VAL A 74 13.91 -8.19 17.45
C VAL A 74 14.24 -8.09 18.94
N GLU A 75 15.18 -8.90 19.45
CA GLU A 75 15.60 -8.82 20.86
C GLU A 75 16.30 -7.48 21.17
N MET A 76 17.13 -6.97 20.24
CA MET A 76 17.76 -5.65 20.40
C MET A 76 16.72 -4.53 20.44
N LEU A 77 15.67 -4.59 19.60
CA LEU A 77 14.57 -3.62 19.64
C LEU A 77 13.76 -3.72 20.94
N ARG A 78 13.54 -4.94 21.46
CA ARG A 78 12.73 -5.19 22.66
C ARG A 78 13.29 -4.54 23.93
N VAL A 79 14.60 -4.40 24.02
CA VAL A 79 15.27 -3.81 25.19
C VAL A 79 15.38 -2.28 25.12
N GLN A 80 14.91 -1.66 24.03
CA GLN A 80 14.91 -0.18 23.94
C GLN A 80 13.67 0.38 24.66
N ASP A 81 13.86 1.34 25.53
CA ASP A 81 12.78 1.99 26.29
C ASP A 81 11.78 2.72 25.38
N GLU A 82 12.22 3.17 24.19
CA GLU A 82 11.41 3.90 23.21
C GLU A 82 10.55 2.98 22.34
N VAL A 83 10.77 1.67 22.40
CA VAL A 83 10.05 0.68 21.57
C VAL A 83 8.90 0.08 22.34
N THR A 84 7.68 0.25 21.78
CA THR A 84 6.46 -0.37 22.28
C THR A 84 5.72 -1.09 21.15
N ASP A 85 4.75 -1.93 21.49
CA ASP A 85 3.88 -2.65 20.52
C ASP A 85 4.64 -3.48 19.47
N LEU A 86 5.80 -4.05 19.86
CA LEU A 86 6.67 -4.80 18.97
C LEU A 86 6.01 -6.12 18.51
N ARG A 87 5.77 -6.23 17.21
CA ARG A 87 5.09 -7.38 16.57
C ARG A 87 5.83 -7.84 15.32
N PRO A 88 6.64 -8.89 15.40
CA PRO A 88 7.22 -9.53 14.21
C PRO A 88 6.16 -10.30 13.43
N VAL A 89 6.14 -10.14 12.09
CA VAL A 89 5.24 -10.85 11.16
C VAL A 89 6.09 -11.52 10.07
N PRO A 90 6.77 -12.65 10.36
CA PRO A 90 7.73 -13.30 9.46
C PRO A 90 7.07 -13.99 8.25
N ASP A 91 5.79 -14.40 8.39
CA ASP A 91 5.07 -15.17 7.36
C ASP A 91 4.26 -14.30 6.40
N ALA A 92 4.33 -12.97 6.54
CA ALA A 92 3.68 -12.05 5.61
C ALA A 92 4.28 -12.18 4.19
N PHE A 93 3.50 -11.81 3.17
CA PHE A 93 3.96 -11.75 1.78
C PHE A 93 5.23 -10.89 1.62
N VAL A 94 5.31 -9.79 2.34
CA VAL A 94 6.53 -9.03 2.62
C VAL A 94 6.72 -9.09 4.13
N PRO A 95 7.67 -9.90 4.65
CA PRO A 95 7.91 -10.03 6.09
C PRO A 95 8.30 -8.70 6.71
N VAL A 96 7.69 -8.36 7.86
CA VAL A 96 7.76 -7.04 8.48
C VAL A 96 7.85 -7.16 10.01
N ILE A 97 8.56 -6.23 10.64
CA ILE A 97 8.46 -5.96 12.08
C ILE A 97 7.68 -4.66 12.25
N LYS A 98 6.59 -4.71 13.01
CA LYS A 98 5.77 -3.55 13.36
C LYS A 98 6.04 -3.17 14.80
N PHE A 99 6.23 -1.89 15.06
CA PHE A 99 6.46 -1.37 16.41
C PHE A 99 6.18 0.13 16.45
N CYS A 100 5.96 0.63 17.66
CA CYS A 100 5.89 2.06 17.91
C CYS A 100 7.24 2.52 18.48
N PHE A 101 7.87 3.55 17.88
CA PHE A 101 9.12 4.14 18.32
C PHE A 101 8.90 5.60 18.70
N ASP A 102 9.05 5.95 19.97
CA ASP A 102 8.73 7.30 20.49
C ASP A 102 7.34 7.80 20.08
N GLY A 103 6.31 6.94 20.14
CA GLY A 103 4.95 7.29 19.78
C GLY A 103 4.68 7.38 18.27
N ILE A 104 5.59 6.90 17.44
CA ILE A 104 5.44 6.83 15.97
C ILE A 104 5.42 5.36 15.53
N ASP A 105 4.36 4.95 14.85
CA ASP A 105 4.23 3.62 14.30
C ASP A 105 5.17 3.42 13.12
N ILE A 106 5.96 2.35 13.15
CA ILE A 106 6.97 2.00 12.14
C ILE A 106 6.70 0.59 11.62
N ASP A 107 6.63 0.46 10.31
CA ASP A 107 6.65 -0.79 9.58
C ASP A 107 8.05 -0.98 8.99
N LEU A 108 8.85 -1.89 9.56
CA LEU A 108 10.21 -2.13 9.12
C LEU A 108 10.30 -3.45 8.36
N VAL A 109 10.67 -3.39 7.07
CA VAL A 109 10.94 -4.57 6.26
C VAL A 109 12.44 -4.78 6.06
N PHE A 110 12.83 -6.00 5.68
CA PHE A 110 14.22 -6.41 5.59
C PHE A 110 14.62 -6.73 4.15
N ALA A 111 15.82 -6.26 3.74
CA ALA A 111 16.51 -6.74 2.56
C ALA A 111 18.03 -6.84 2.79
N ARG A 112 18.62 -7.93 2.37
CA ARG A 112 20.07 -8.03 2.22
C ARG A 112 20.48 -7.78 0.78
N LEU A 113 21.59 -7.09 0.58
CA LEU A 113 22.22 -6.94 -0.73
C LEU A 113 23.33 -7.98 -0.91
N ALA A 114 23.68 -8.30 -2.16
CA ALA A 114 24.82 -9.18 -2.47
C ALA A 114 26.18 -8.47 -2.28
N LEU A 115 26.22 -7.39 -1.52
CA LEU A 115 27.38 -6.56 -1.24
C LEU A 115 28.08 -7.03 0.04
N LYS A 116 29.41 -6.76 0.16
CA LYS A 116 30.18 -7.01 1.37
C LYS A 116 29.86 -6.02 2.47
N GLU A 117 29.57 -4.77 2.08
CA GLU A 117 29.31 -3.62 2.95
C GLU A 117 28.17 -2.77 2.37
N VAL A 118 27.46 -2.03 3.23
CA VAL A 118 26.38 -1.09 2.88
C VAL A 118 26.68 0.23 3.58
N ASP A 119 27.12 1.21 2.83
CA ASP A 119 27.47 2.52 3.35
C ASP A 119 26.25 3.49 3.42
N ASP A 120 26.46 4.67 4.04
CA ASP A 120 25.41 5.68 4.18
C ASP A 120 25.03 6.34 2.86
N ALA A 121 25.88 6.27 1.83
CA ALA A 121 25.61 6.80 0.49
C ALA A 121 24.93 5.78 -0.43
N GLN A 122 24.67 4.54 0.05
CA GLN A 122 24.06 3.49 -0.75
C GLN A 122 22.80 3.97 -1.45
N ASP A 123 22.80 3.91 -2.78
CA ASP A 123 21.63 4.12 -3.65
C ASP A 123 21.00 2.77 -4.01
N LEU A 124 19.68 2.70 -4.05
CA LEU A 124 18.91 1.51 -4.41
C LEU A 124 18.36 1.56 -5.84
N SER A 125 18.67 2.59 -6.61
CA SER A 125 18.09 2.80 -7.95
C SER A 125 18.62 1.83 -9.02
N ASP A 126 19.85 1.33 -8.86
CA ASP A 126 20.46 0.40 -9.82
C ASP A 126 19.74 -0.95 -9.84
N PRO A 127 19.15 -1.39 -10.97
CA PRO A 127 18.53 -2.71 -11.08
C PRO A 127 19.50 -3.88 -10.85
N MET A 128 20.79 -3.68 -11.09
CA MET A 128 21.79 -4.74 -10.91
C MET A 128 21.99 -5.13 -9.46
N LEU A 129 21.61 -4.30 -8.49
CA LEU A 129 21.56 -4.64 -7.07
C LEU A 129 20.65 -5.83 -6.76
N LEU A 130 19.66 -6.10 -7.63
CA LEU A 130 18.72 -7.22 -7.46
C LEU A 130 19.32 -8.57 -7.86
N ARG A 131 20.52 -8.57 -8.47
CA ARG A 131 21.19 -9.79 -8.94
C ARG A 131 21.46 -10.74 -7.78
N ASN A 132 21.07 -12.01 -7.95
CA ASN A 132 21.26 -13.07 -6.96
C ASN A 132 20.54 -12.86 -5.62
N LEU A 133 19.54 -11.96 -5.57
CA LEU A 133 18.69 -11.81 -4.40
C LEU A 133 17.51 -12.80 -4.41
N ASP A 134 17.06 -13.18 -3.23
CA ASP A 134 15.81 -13.91 -3.08
C ASP A 134 14.60 -13.01 -3.34
N GLN A 135 13.47 -13.64 -3.72
CA GLN A 135 12.24 -12.89 -4.04
C GLN A 135 11.71 -12.01 -2.90
N LYS A 136 11.89 -12.45 -1.63
CA LYS A 136 11.43 -11.65 -0.47
C LYS A 136 12.25 -10.37 -0.34
N CYS A 137 13.58 -10.42 -0.56
CA CYS A 137 14.43 -9.23 -0.58
C CYS A 137 14.08 -8.28 -1.74
N VAL A 138 13.84 -8.81 -2.94
CA VAL A 138 13.39 -8.01 -4.09
C VAL A 138 12.08 -7.30 -3.78
N ARG A 139 11.11 -7.98 -3.18
CA ARG A 139 9.82 -7.38 -2.79
C ARG A 139 9.99 -6.26 -1.76
N SER A 140 10.86 -6.46 -0.76
CA SER A 140 11.17 -5.44 0.25
C SER A 140 11.82 -4.20 -0.37
N LEU A 141 12.78 -4.38 -1.27
CA LEU A 141 13.46 -3.29 -1.98
C LEU A 141 12.51 -2.52 -2.90
N ASN A 142 11.52 -3.18 -3.48
CA ASN A 142 10.59 -2.55 -4.43
C ASN A 142 9.82 -1.37 -3.82
N GLY A 143 9.51 -1.39 -2.54
CA GLY A 143 8.87 -0.26 -1.86
C GLY A 143 9.63 1.05 -2.05
N CYS A 144 10.93 1.04 -1.75
CA CYS A 144 11.83 2.20 -1.92
C CYS A 144 12.03 2.55 -3.40
N ARG A 145 12.37 1.55 -4.22
CA ARG A 145 12.68 1.73 -5.65
C ARG A 145 11.51 2.32 -6.44
N VAL A 146 10.30 1.82 -6.20
CA VAL A 146 9.08 2.35 -6.83
C VAL A 146 8.78 3.77 -6.35
N THR A 147 8.93 4.05 -5.05
CA THR A 147 8.69 5.38 -4.49
C THR A 147 9.63 6.42 -5.09
N ASP A 148 10.93 6.13 -5.13
CA ASP A 148 11.93 7.03 -5.68
C ASP A 148 11.78 7.21 -7.19
N GLU A 149 11.42 6.14 -7.91
CA GLU A 149 11.17 6.22 -9.35
C GLU A 149 9.93 7.08 -9.66
N ILE A 150 8.84 6.98 -8.88
CA ILE A 150 7.69 7.88 -9.03
C ILE A 150 8.13 9.35 -8.89
N LEU A 151 8.93 9.68 -7.87
CA LEU A 151 9.43 11.05 -7.66
C LEU A 151 10.31 11.54 -8.80
N LYS A 152 11.13 10.66 -9.41
CA LYS A 152 11.94 10.99 -10.59
C LYS A 152 11.10 11.24 -11.84
N GLN A 153 9.93 10.61 -11.95
CA GLN A 153 9.07 10.68 -13.14
C GLN A 153 8.11 11.88 -13.14
N VAL A 154 7.97 12.62 -12.04
CA VAL A 154 7.07 13.78 -11.97
C VAL A 154 7.81 15.08 -12.26
N PRO A 155 7.25 15.98 -13.12
CA PRO A 155 7.89 17.24 -13.49
C PRO A 155 8.01 18.24 -12.34
N ASN A 156 7.01 18.24 -11.43
CA ASN A 156 6.94 19.13 -10.27
C ASN A 156 6.44 18.34 -9.05
N VAL A 157 7.36 18.07 -8.14
CA VAL A 157 7.13 17.26 -6.95
C VAL A 157 6.10 17.91 -6.00
N GLU A 158 6.12 19.23 -5.83
CA GLU A 158 5.19 19.91 -4.93
C GLU A 158 3.76 19.89 -5.47
N ASN A 159 3.57 20.16 -6.75
CA ASN A 159 2.25 20.05 -7.39
C ASN A 159 1.72 18.62 -7.35
N PHE A 160 2.59 17.64 -7.55
CA PHE A 160 2.26 16.22 -7.40
C PHE A 160 1.81 15.90 -5.98
N ARG A 161 2.56 16.34 -4.95
CA ARG A 161 2.24 16.10 -3.54
C ARG A 161 0.88 16.68 -3.15
N LEU A 162 0.61 17.92 -3.52
CA LEU A 162 -0.66 18.57 -3.24
C LEU A 162 -1.82 17.85 -3.91
N THR A 163 -1.69 17.53 -5.20
CA THR A 163 -2.71 16.80 -5.95
C THR A 163 -2.95 15.41 -5.35
N LEU A 164 -1.87 14.69 -5.01
CA LEU A 164 -1.98 13.34 -4.43
C LEU A 164 -2.66 13.35 -3.05
N ARG A 165 -2.38 14.36 -2.19
CA ARG A 165 -3.09 14.50 -0.91
C ARG A 165 -4.60 14.69 -1.12
N CYS A 166 -5.00 15.52 -2.09
CA CYS A 166 -6.40 15.71 -2.44
C CYS A 166 -7.04 14.40 -2.95
N ILE A 167 -6.40 13.71 -3.88
CA ILE A 167 -6.90 12.44 -4.43
C ILE A 167 -6.98 11.35 -3.36
N LYS A 168 -6.00 11.23 -2.46
CA LYS A 168 -6.06 10.28 -1.34
C LYS A 168 -7.24 10.59 -0.39
N LEU A 169 -7.44 11.86 -0.05
CA LEU A 169 -8.57 12.28 0.79
C LEU A 169 -9.90 11.96 0.10
N TRP A 170 -10.03 12.36 -1.15
CA TRP A 170 -11.21 12.08 -1.98
C TRP A 170 -11.51 10.58 -2.05
N ALA A 171 -10.55 9.75 -2.41
CA ALA A 171 -10.73 8.31 -2.54
C ALA A 171 -11.15 7.64 -1.22
N LYS A 172 -10.60 8.09 -0.08
CA LYS A 172 -11.00 7.63 1.25
C LYS A 172 -12.44 8.04 1.60
N LYS A 173 -12.83 9.29 1.29
CA LYS A 173 -14.20 9.79 1.53
C LYS A 173 -15.22 9.06 0.67
N HIS A 174 -14.86 8.77 -0.59
CA HIS A 174 -15.74 8.08 -1.55
C HIS A 174 -15.74 6.54 -1.40
N GLY A 175 -14.99 5.98 -0.43
CA GLY A 175 -14.99 4.54 -0.15
C GLY A 175 -14.36 3.69 -1.23
N ILE A 176 -13.35 4.20 -1.95
CA ILE A 176 -12.64 3.51 -3.03
C ILE A 176 -11.11 3.43 -2.80
N TYR A 177 -10.71 3.43 -1.52
CA TYR A 177 -9.30 3.34 -1.10
C TYR A 177 -9.08 2.08 -0.27
N SER A 178 -8.85 0.94 -0.91
CA SER A 178 -8.44 -0.32 -0.28
C SER A 178 -8.01 -1.33 -1.35
N ASN A 179 -6.71 -1.62 -1.44
CA ASN A 179 -6.22 -2.65 -2.37
C ASN A 179 -6.78 -4.03 -2.03
N VAL A 180 -6.89 -4.37 -0.75
CA VAL A 180 -7.38 -5.68 -0.28
C VAL A 180 -8.80 -5.95 -0.75
N MET A 181 -9.64 -4.92 -0.79
CA MET A 181 -11.06 -5.03 -1.21
C MET A 181 -11.28 -4.81 -2.70
N GLY A 182 -10.21 -4.77 -3.52
CA GLY A 182 -10.30 -4.63 -4.97
C GLY A 182 -10.36 -3.20 -5.49
N TYR A 183 -10.11 -2.20 -4.65
CA TYR A 183 -9.88 -0.81 -5.08
C TYR A 183 -8.39 -0.51 -5.21
N LEU A 184 -8.03 0.77 -5.24
CA LEU A 184 -6.63 1.17 -5.37
C LEU A 184 -5.98 1.40 -4.00
N GLY A 185 -4.74 0.93 -3.87
CA GLY A 185 -3.85 1.27 -2.76
C GLY A 185 -3.11 2.60 -2.98
N GLY A 186 -2.37 3.04 -1.96
CA GLY A 186 -1.67 4.33 -1.98
C GLY A 186 -0.70 4.50 -3.15
N VAL A 187 0.05 3.47 -3.49
CA VAL A 187 1.01 3.49 -4.62
C VAL A 187 0.31 3.60 -5.97
N SER A 188 -0.83 2.94 -6.15
CA SER A 188 -1.61 3.02 -7.40
C SER A 188 -2.18 4.42 -7.60
N TRP A 189 -2.74 5.05 -6.55
CA TRP A 189 -3.17 6.45 -6.59
C TRP A 189 -2.01 7.40 -6.91
N ALA A 190 -0.82 7.15 -6.34
CA ALA A 190 0.37 7.95 -6.62
C ALA A 190 0.78 7.85 -8.10
N MET A 191 0.78 6.66 -8.68
CA MET A 191 1.10 6.47 -10.10
C MET A 191 0.07 7.11 -11.03
N LEU A 192 -1.22 7.05 -10.72
CA LEU A 192 -2.24 7.74 -11.50
C LEU A 192 -2.03 9.26 -11.47
N VAL A 193 -1.80 9.85 -10.31
CA VAL A 193 -1.51 11.29 -10.19
C VAL A 193 -0.22 11.65 -10.90
N ALA A 194 0.84 10.85 -10.76
CA ALA A 194 2.11 11.07 -11.47
C ALA A 194 1.92 11.07 -12.99
N ARG A 195 1.08 10.16 -13.51
CA ARG A 195 0.76 10.12 -14.95
C ARG A 195 0.07 11.39 -15.41
N VAL A 196 -0.87 11.92 -14.63
CA VAL A 196 -1.52 13.20 -14.95
C VAL A 196 -0.52 14.35 -14.92
N CYS A 197 0.40 14.39 -13.94
CA CYS A 197 1.48 15.39 -13.90
C CYS A 197 2.38 15.32 -15.14
N GLN A 198 2.68 14.13 -15.66
CA GLN A 198 3.42 13.97 -16.92
C GLN A 198 2.67 14.50 -18.13
N LEU A 199 1.34 14.30 -18.19
CA LEU A 199 0.50 14.77 -19.28
C LEU A 199 0.29 16.30 -19.25
N TYR A 200 0.34 16.89 -18.06
CA TYR A 200 0.09 18.33 -17.82
C TYR A 200 1.21 18.93 -16.94
N PRO A 201 2.46 18.99 -17.42
CA PRO A 201 3.64 19.29 -16.59
C PRO A 201 3.64 20.68 -15.95
N ASN A 202 2.96 21.65 -16.57
CA ASN A 202 2.90 23.04 -16.12
C ASN A 202 1.59 23.40 -15.39
N ALA A 203 0.72 22.40 -15.14
CA ALA A 203 -0.58 22.68 -14.54
C ALA A 203 -0.48 22.88 -13.02
N ALA A 204 -1.27 23.82 -12.49
CA ALA A 204 -1.47 24.01 -11.06
C ALA A 204 -2.24 22.80 -10.45
N PRO A 205 -2.12 22.54 -9.14
CA PRO A 205 -2.78 21.41 -8.49
C PRO A 205 -4.30 21.34 -8.70
N SER A 206 -4.99 22.47 -8.73
CA SER A 206 -6.45 22.53 -9.00
C SER A 206 -6.79 22.04 -10.41
N ILE A 207 -5.95 22.39 -11.39
CA ILE A 207 -6.13 21.92 -12.77
C ILE A 207 -5.75 20.44 -12.88
N LEU A 208 -4.67 20.00 -12.21
CA LEU A 208 -4.28 18.58 -12.16
C LEU A 208 -5.41 17.73 -11.57
N LEU A 209 -6.10 18.21 -10.54
CA LEU A 209 -7.22 17.52 -9.93
C LEU A 209 -8.39 17.31 -10.91
N GLN A 210 -8.78 18.34 -11.65
CA GLN A 210 -9.79 18.24 -12.71
C GLN A 210 -9.33 17.28 -13.83
N LYS A 211 -8.07 17.44 -14.29
CA LYS A 211 -7.51 16.59 -15.35
C LYS A 211 -7.39 15.13 -14.93
N PHE A 212 -7.20 14.86 -13.64
CA PHE A 212 -7.20 13.51 -13.10
C PHE A 212 -8.51 12.79 -13.41
N PHE A 213 -9.65 13.38 -13.07
CA PHE A 213 -10.96 12.78 -13.33
C PHE A 213 -11.22 12.68 -14.84
N LEU A 214 -10.91 13.70 -15.62
CA LEU A 214 -11.08 13.70 -17.06
C LEU A 214 -10.29 12.60 -17.75
N VAL A 215 -9.01 12.43 -17.39
CA VAL A 215 -8.11 11.45 -18.00
C VAL A 215 -8.59 10.03 -17.71
N PHE A 216 -8.88 9.71 -16.42
CA PHE A 216 -9.22 8.34 -16.07
C PHE A 216 -10.69 7.97 -16.33
N LEU A 217 -11.58 8.93 -16.47
CA LEU A 217 -12.91 8.71 -17.03
C LEU A 217 -12.84 8.28 -18.50
N LYS A 218 -11.92 8.88 -19.30
CA LYS A 218 -11.74 8.58 -20.73
C LYS A 218 -10.70 7.48 -21.00
N TRP A 219 -10.03 6.97 -19.99
CA TRP A 219 -9.00 5.94 -20.15
C TRP A 219 -9.60 4.63 -20.66
N GLN A 220 -9.00 4.10 -21.70
CA GLN A 220 -9.49 2.86 -22.35
C GLN A 220 -8.93 1.64 -21.61
N TRP A 221 -9.54 1.28 -20.48
CA TRP A 221 -9.18 0.06 -19.78
C TRP A 221 -9.50 -1.19 -20.62
N PRO A 222 -8.63 -2.23 -20.64
CA PRO A 222 -7.47 -2.46 -19.78
C PRO A 222 -6.11 -1.95 -20.32
N GLN A 223 -6.08 -0.89 -21.11
CA GLN A 223 -4.81 -0.28 -21.50
C GLN A 223 -4.00 0.10 -20.25
N PRO A 224 -2.71 -0.36 -20.13
CA PRO A 224 -1.94 -0.13 -18.91
C PRO A 224 -1.58 1.34 -18.71
N VAL A 225 -1.58 1.79 -17.45
CA VAL A 225 -0.96 3.06 -17.07
C VAL A 225 0.51 2.81 -16.77
N LEU A 226 1.37 3.50 -17.50
CA LEU A 226 2.83 3.40 -17.40
C LEU A 226 3.41 4.79 -17.17
N LEU A 227 4.32 4.94 -16.21
CA LEU A 227 5.09 6.18 -16.01
C LEU A 227 6.33 6.23 -16.92
N LYS A 228 6.90 5.07 -17.22
CA LYS A 228 7.98 4.87 -18.20
C LYS A 228 7.81 3.50 -18.88
N LYS A 229 8.52 3.26 -19.95
CA LYS A 229 8.50 1.95 -20.61
C LYS A 229 9.09 0.89 -19.68
N PRO A 230 8.48 -0.30 -19.57
CA PRO A 230 9.08 -1.43 -18.87
C PRO A 230 10.41 -1.84 -19.53
N GLU A 231 11.37 -2.19 -18.69
CA GLU A 231 12.69 -2.66 -19.10
C GLU A 231 12.96 -3.98 -18.41
N ASP A 232 13.41 -4.98 -19.18
CA ASP A 232 13.86 -6.25 -18.62
C ASP A 232 15.39 -6.29 -18.60
N PHE A 233 15.96 -6.54 -17.43
CA PHE A 233 17.40 -6.61 -17.20
C PHE A 233 17.96 -8.04 -17.24
N GLY A 234 17.12 -9.03 -17.58
CA GLY A 234 17.53 -10.43 -17.69
C GLY A 234 17.96 -11.07 -16.37
N LEU A 235 17.47 -10.56 -15.23
CA LEU A 235 17.80 -11.07 -13.90
C LEU A 235 16.88 -12.23 -13.44
N GLY A 236 15.95 -12.66 -14.30
CA GLY A 236 15.07 -13.80 -14.03
C GLY A 236 13.85 -13.47 -13.17
N PHE A 237 13.59 -12.20 -12.84
CA PHE A 237 12.38 -11.79 -12.15
C PHE A 237 11.25 -11.53 -13.17
N PRO A 238 10.02 -12.02 -12.89
CA PRO A 238 8.91 -11.82 -13.81
C PRO A 238 8.56 -10.34 -13.93
N VAL A 239 8.47 -9.83 -15.16
CA VAL A 239 8.00 -8.50 -15.53
C VAL A 239 6.58 -8.64 -16.07
N TRP A 240 5.68 -7.70 -15.70
CA TRP A 240 4.33 -7.67 -16.23
C TRP A 240 4.34 -7.49 -17.76
N ASP A 241 3.81 -8.48 -18.46
CA ASP A 241 3.67 -8.44 -19.91
C ASP A 241 2.56 -9.40 -20.37
N PRO A 242 1.39 -8.88 -20.79
CA PRO A 242 0.26 -9.72 -21.22
C PRO A 242 0.51 -10.46 -22.54
N ARG A 243 1.58 -10.15 -23.27
CA ARG A 243 1.94 -10.88 -24.50
C ARG A 243 2.50 -12.27 -24.17
N TYR A 244 3.28 -12.36 -23.09
CA TYR A 244 3.98 -13.59 -22.68
C TYR A 244 3.31 -14.26 -21.47
N ASN A 245 2.78 -13.49 -20.53
CA ASN A 245 2.17 -14.02 -19.31
C ASN A 245 0.63 -14.03 -19.43
N VAL A 246 0.05 -15.22 -19.45
CA VAL A 246 -1.41 -15.39 -19.57
C VAL A 246 -2.18 -14.75 -18.41
N ALA A 247 -1.65 -14.83 -17.19
CA ALA A 247 -2.29 -14.22 -16.02
C ALA A 247 -2.46 -12.70 -16.14
N ASP A 248 -1.51 -12.02 -16.79
CA ASP A 248 -1.54 -10.56 -16.96
C ASP A 248 -2.66 -10.09 -17.91
N ARG A 249 -3.17 -10.98 -18.79
CA ARG A 249 -4.26 -10.69 -19.72
C ARG A 249 -5.61 -10.47 -19.03
N PHE A 250 -5.76 -10.97 -17.80
CA PHE A 250 -7.00 -10.87 -17.04
C PHE A 250 -7.06 -9.61 -16.14
N HIS A 251 -6.00 -8.83 -16.09
CA HIS A 251 -5.99 -7.58 -15.32
C HIS A 251 -6.87 -6.52 -15.99
N VAL A 252 -7.94 -6.10 -15.31
CA VAL A 252 -8.95 -5.19 -15.88
C VAL A 252 -8.57 -3.71 -15.79
N MET A 253 -7.68 -3.34 -14.87
CA MET A 253 -7.21 -1.97 -14.65
C MET A 253 -5.70 -1.94 -14.36
N PRO A 254 -4.83 -2.34 -15.29
CA PRO A 254 -3.40 -2.46 -14.98
C PRO A 254 -2.74 -1.09 -14.78
N ILE A 255 -2.10 -0.93 -13.62
CA ILE A 255 -1.28 0.23 -13.24
C ILE A 255 0.08 -0.31 -12.83
N ILE A 256 1.08 -0.11 -13.69
CA ILE A 256 2.34 -0.83 -13.62
C ILE A 256 3.39 -0.02 -12.88
N THR A 257 4.07 -0.66 -11.92
CA THR A 257 5.14 -0.03 -11.16
C THR A 257 6.32 0.35 -12.06
N PRO A 258 6.93 1.55 -11.87
CA PRO A 258 7.95 2.04 -12.78
C PRO A 258 9.35 1.47 -12.53
N ALA A 259 9.59 0.80 -11.41
CA ALA A 259 10.87 0.17 -11.09
C ALA A 259 10.89 -1.32 -11.45
N TYR A 260 12.02 -1.83 -11.95
CA TYR A 260 12.21 -3.26 -12.21
C TYR A 260 12.27 -4.08 -10.90
N PRO A 261 11.66 -5.27 -10.84
CA PRO A 261 10.76 -5.84 -11.84
C PRO A 261 9.38 -5.19 -11.80
N GLN A 262 8.93 -4.70 -12.95
CA GLN A 262 7.66 -4.02 -13.08
C GLN A 262 6.50 -4.99 -12.87
N GLN A 263 5.58 -4.61 -12.00
CA GLN A 263 4.43 -5.43 -11.62
C GLN A 263 3.13 -4.61 -11.67
N ASN A 264 2.00 -5.30 -11.87
CA ASN A 264 0.71 -4.66 -11.73
C ASN A 264 0.39 -4.44 -10.25
N SER A 265 0.14 -3.18 -9.86
CA SER A 265 -0.22 -2.80 -8.49
C SER A 265 -1.72 -3.00 -8.16
N THR A 266 -2.52 -3.40 -9.13
CA THR A 266 -4.00 -3.41 -9.09
C THR A 266 -4.59 -4.77 -9.45
N PHE A 267 -3.86 -5.85 -9.20
CA PHE A 267 -4.29 -7.22 -9.57
C PHE A 267 -5.58 -7.66 -8.87
N ASN A 268 -6.00 -6.99 -7.79
CA ASN A 268 -7.25 -7.27 -7.07
C ASN A 268 -8.47 -6.55 -7.65
N VAL A 269 -8.30 -5.62 -8.59
CA VAL A 269 -9.42 -4.88 -9.19
C VAL A 269 -10.26 -5.83 -10.04
N SER A 270 -11.57 -5.84 -9.78
CA SER A 270 -12.57 -6.59 -10.53
C SER A 270 -13.37 -5.69 -11.47
N ASN A 271 -14.24 -6.28 -12.30
CA ASN A 271 -15.15 -5.51 -13.14
C ASN A 271 -16.11 -4.63 -12.32
N SER A 272 -16.59 -5.13 -11.18
CA SER A 272 -17.46 -4.35 -10.28
C SER A 272 -16.74 -3.16 -9.66
N THR A 273 -15.53 -3.38 -9.10
CA THR A 273 -14.78 -2.30 -8.45
C THR A 273 -14.28 -1.27 -9.47
N LEU A 274 -13.94 -1.68 -10.69
CA LEU A 274 -13.63 -0.77 -11.80
C LEU A 274 -14.84 0.11 -12.14
N LYS A 275 -16.03 -0.49 -12.32
CA LYS A 275 -17.26 0.27 -12.60
C LYS A 275 -17.60 1.27 -11.50
N VAL A 276 -17.42 0.88 -10.23
CA VAL A 276 -17.61 1.79 -9.09
C VAL A 276 -16.66 2.98 -9.18
N MET A 277 -15.37 2.75 -9.40
CA MET A 277 -14.37 3.81 -9.53
C MET A 277 -14.65 4.73 -10.72
N GLN A 278 -15.05 4.19 -11.87
CA GLN A 278 -15.43 4.98 -13.04
C GLN A 278 -16.66 5.87 -12.75
N GLY A 279 -17.65 5.35 -12.04
CA GLY A 279 -18.81 6.14 -11.61
C GLY A 279 -18.42 7.29 -10.66
N GLU A 280 -17.47 7.05 -9.74
CA GLU A 280 -16.97 8.10 -8.85
C GLU A 280 -16.12 9.14 -9.62
N PHE A 281 -15.34 8.73 -10.64
CA PHE A 281 -14.64 9.67 -11.53
C PHE A 281 -15.62 10.55 -12.31
N GLU A 282 -16.69 9.97 -12.85
CA GLU A 282 -17.72 10.71 -13.58
C GLU A 282 -18.44 11.73 -12.69
N ALA A 283 -18.88 11.31 -11.51
CA ALA A 283 -19.54 12.20 -10.56
C ALA A 283 -18.63 13.36 -10.13
N SER A 284 -17.35 13.04 -9.85
CA SER A 284 -16.36 14.03 -9.44
C SER A 284 -15.96 14.99 -10.57
N MET A 285 -15.95 14.53 -11.82
CA MET A 285 -15.73 15.40 -12.98
C MET A 285 -16.83 16.44 -13.10
N LYS A 286 -18.09 16.06 -12.95
CA LYS A 286 -19.24 16.99 -12.95
C LYS A 286 -19.14 18.04 -11.84
N ILE A 287 -18.73 17.60 -10.62
CA ILE A 287 -18.49 18.52 -9.51
C ILE A 287 -17.36 19.52 -9.83
N CYS A 288 -16.27 19.05 -10.46
CA CYS A 288 -15.17 19.93 -10.87
C CYS A 288 -15.63 20.97 -11.92
N GLU A 289 -16.50 20.60 -12.85
CA GLU A 289 -17.12 21.53 -13.82
C GLU A 289 -17.97 22.60 -13.11
N GLU A 290 -18.81 22.19 -12.15
CA GLU A 290 -19.59 23.11 -11.32
C GLU A 290 -18.72 24.06 -10.48
N ILE A 291 -17.57 23.61 -9.98
CA ILE A 291 -16.61 24.45 -9.25
C ILE A 291 -16.00 25.50 -10.20
N ILE A 292 -15.61 25.11 -11.40
CA ILE A 292 -15.05 26.04 -12.40
C ILE A 292 -16.07 27.08 -12.81
N ASP A 293 -17.32 26.67 -12.96
CA ASP A 293 -18.44 27.59 -13.26
C ASP A 293 -18.82 28.47 -12.06
N GLY A 294 -18.22 28.34 -10.92
CA GLY A 294 -18.55 29.05 -9.69
C GLY A 294 -19.85 28.62 -9.03
N LYS A 295 -20.44 27.50 -9.45
CA LYS A 295 -21.71 26.94 -8.93
C LYS A 295 -21.54 26.10 -7.68
N ALA A 296 -20.32 25.58 -7.42
CA ALA A 296 -19.99 24.75 -6.27
C ALA A 296 -18.66 25.17 -5.64
N LYS A 297 -18.45 24.79 -4.37
CA LYS A 297 -17.17 24.92 -3.65
C LYS A 297 -16.40 23.60 -3.65
N TRP A 298 -15.09 23.65 -3.37
CA TRP A 298 -14.22 22.47 -3.30
C TRP A 298 -14.65 21.44 -2.24
N ASP A 299 -15.28 21.88 -1.13
CA ASP A 299 -15.74 20.98 -0.08
C ASP A 299 -16.68 19.89 -0.60
N ARG A 300 -17.51 20.23 -1.60
CA ARG A 300 -18.43 19.30 -2.23
C ARG A 300 -17.75 18.09 -2.88
N LEU A 301 -16.52 18.25 -3.38
CA LEU A 301 -15.74 17.14 -3.94
C LEU A 301 -15.38 16.09 -2.89
N PHE A 302 -15.33 16.48 -1.62
CA PHE A 302 -14.94 15.61 -0.51
C PHE A 302 -16.13 15.13 0.34
N GLU A 303 -17.35 15.41 -0.09
CA GLU A 303 -18.56 14.87 0.53
C GLU A 303 -18.66 13.37 0.29
N ALA A 304 -18.84 12.59 1.36
CA ALA A 304 -18.98 11.15 1.24
C ALA A 304 -20.33 10.79 0.56
N PRO A 305 -20.35 9.90 -0.43
CA PRO A 305 -21.61 9.44 -1.01
C PRO A 305 -22.45 8.71 0.03
N ASN A 306 -23.77 8.85 -0.04
CA ASN A 306 -24.67 8.08 0.81
C ASN A 306 -24.82 6.67 0.25
N PHE A 307 -23.90 5.77 0.67
CA PHE A 307 -23.85 4.39 0.20
C PHE A 307 -25.14 3.64 0.43
N PHE A 308 -25.76 3.79 1.63
CA PHE A 308 -26.97 3.06 2.00
C PHE A 308 -28.25 3.52 1.31
N CYS A 309 -28.22 4.66 0.57
CA CYS A 309 -29.31 5.08 -0.30
C CYS A 309 -29.08 4.72 -1.77
N LYS A 310 -27.88 4.21 -2.12
CA LYS A 310 -27.50 3.97 -3.54
C LYS A 310 -28.09 2.68 -4.10
N TYR A 311 -28.32 1.66 -3.25
CA TYR A 311 -28.72 0.32 -3.65
C TYR A 311 -30.01 -0.13 -2.96
N ARG A 312 -30.69 -1.13 -3.56
CA ARG A 312 -31.90 -1.77 -2.97
C ARG A 312 -31.55 -3.00 -2.14
N HIS A 313 -30.43 -3.67 -2.43
CA HIS A 313 -30.02 -4.94 -1.81
C HIS A 313 -28.65 -4.77 -1.19
N PHE A 314 -28.50 -5.28 0.03
CA PHE A 314 -27.24 -5.25 0.78
C PHE A 314 -26.94 -6.64 1.31
N ILE A 315 -25.66 -7.02 1.26
CA ILE A 315 -25.10 -8.16 1.98
C ILE A 315 -24.33 -7.59 3.17
N VAL A 316 -24.74 -7.97 4.38
CA VAL A 316 -24.04 -7.60 5.61
C VAL A 316 -23.20 -8.79 6.04
N LEU A 317 -21.89 -8.57 6.21
CA LEU A 317 -20.98 -9.54 6.77
C LEU A 317 -20.76 -9.19 8.25
N GLU A 318 -21.14 -10.09 9.13
CA GLU A 318 -20.96 -9.92 10.58
C GLU A 318 -19.85 -10.87 11.04
N ALA A 319 -18.87 -10.33 11.74
CA ALA A 319 -17.82 -11.08 12.39
C ALA A 319 -17.85 -10.75 13.89
N SER A 320 -18.04 -11.75 14.73
CA SER A 320 -18.11 -11.59 16.19
C SER A 320 -17.11 -12.52 16.87
N SER A 321 -16.52 -12.04 17.96
CA SER A 321 -15.64 -12.81 18.83
C SER A 321 -15.84 -12.43 20.30
N ILE A 322 -15.22 -13.21 21.20
CA ILE A 322 -15.29 -12.98 22.64
C ILE A 322 -14.14 -12.05 23.08
N SER A 323 -13.02 -12.04 22.37
CA SER A 323 -11.85 -11.22 22.69
C SER A 323 -11.58 -10.17 21.60
N GLU A 324 -10.93 -9.07 21.96
CA GLU A 324 -10.52 -8.04 21.01
C GLU A 324 -9.43 -8.54 20.05
N GLU A 325 -8.53 -9.40 20.50
CA GLU A 325 -7.47 -10.01 19.68
C GLU A 325 -8.05 -10.92 18.60
N ASP A 326 -8.99 -11.81 18.97
CA ASP A 326 -9.69 -12.65 18.00
C ASP A 326 -10.52 -11.81 17.03
N GLN A 327 -11.15 -10.73 17.51
CA GLN A 327 -11.92 -9.82 16.67
C GLN A 327 -11.05 -9.19 15.59
N LEU A 328 -9.86 -8.71 15.93
CA LEU A 328 -8.91 -8.16 14.97
C LEU A 328 -8.48 -9.21 13.94
N THR A 329 -8.23 -10.45 14.39
CA THR A 329 -7.87 -11.57 13.51
C THR A 329 -9.00 -11.90 12.54
N TRP A 330 -10.25 -11.97 13.04
CA TRP A 330 -11.43 -12.23 12.23
C TRP A 330 -11.69 -11.11 11.21
N GLU A 331 -11.64 -9.85 11.62
CA GLU A 331 -11.79 -8.70 10.73
C GLU A 331 -10.77 -8.75 9.58
N GLY A 332 -9.50 -8.99 9.89
CA GLY A 332 -8.45 -9.11 8.89
C GLY A 332 -8.69 -10.27 7.91
N LEU A 333 -9.16 -11.41 8.42
CA LEU A 333 -9.51 -12.56 7.58
C LEU A 333 -10.69 -12.23 6.65
N VAL A 334 -11.78 -11.72 7.19
CA VAL A 334 -12.97 -11.34 6.39
C VAL A 334 -12.60 -10.31 5.35
N GLU A 335 -11.91 -9.24 5.73
CA GLU A 335 -11.44 -8.21 4.81
C GLU A 335 -10.63 -8.81 3.65
N SER A 336 -9.70 -9.73 3.95
CA SER A 336 -8.87 -10.39 2.94
C SER A 336 -9.69 -11.26 1.96
N LYS A 337 -10.90 -11.72 2.36
CA LYS A 337 -11.75 -12.65 1.58
C LYS A 337 -12.90 -11.96 0.85
N VAL A 338 -13.27 -10.73 1.17
CA VAL A 338 -14.37 -10.01 0.51
C VAL A 338 -14.22 -9.97 -1.01
N ARG A 339 -13.00 -9.81 -1.54
CA ARG A 339 -12.75 -9.85 -2.97
C ARG A 339 -13.13 -11.18 -3.64
N HIS A 340 -13.02 -12.31 -2.93
CA HIS A 340 -13.45 -13.61 -3.46
C HIS A 340 -14.97 -13.72 -3.50
N LEU A 341 -15.67 -13.15 -2.51
CA LEU A 341 -17.12 -13.03 -2.54
C LEU A 341 -17.56 -12.21 -3.76
N VAL A 342 -16.95 -11.05 -4.02
CA VAL A 342 -17.23 -10.23 -5.19
C VAL A 342 -17.01 -11.03 -6.50
N ALA A 343 -15.89 -11.73 -6.63
CA ALA A 343 -15.59 -12.54 -7.81
C ALA A 343 -16.62 -13.65 -8.03
N ASN A 344 -17.13 -14.27 -6.96
CA ASN A 344 -18.18 -15.27 -7.04
C ASN A 344 -19.52 -14.66 -7.47
N LEU A 345 -19.90 -13.51 -6.89
CA LEU A 345 -21.11 -12.79 -7.28
C LEU A 345 -21.09 -12.36 -8.76
N GLU A 346 -19.94 -11.91 -9.25
CA GLU A 346 -19.76 -11.57 -10.67
C GLU A 346 -19.96 -12.78 -11.60
N ARG A 347 -19.61 -14.01 -11.18
CA ARG A 347 -19.86 -15.24 -11.95
C ARG A 347 -21.34 -15.60 -12.02
N GLU A 348 -22.11 -15.29 -10.98
CA GLU A 348 -23.55 -15.54 -10.89
C GLU A 348 -24.41 -14.47 -11.57
N ALA A 349 -23.87 -13.78 -12.58
CA ALA A 349 -24.54 -12.76 -13.38
C ALA A 349 -25.01 -11.52 -12.59
N ILE A 350 -24.43 -11.25 -11.43
CA ILE A 350 -24.63 -9.98 -10.72
C ILE A 350 -23.92 -8.87 -11.50
N SER A 351 -24.69 -7.87 -11.95
CA SER A 351 -24.16 -6.79 -12.81
C SER A 351 -23.18 -5.86 -12.11
N LEU A 352 -23.30 -5.74 -10.78
CA LEU A 352 -22.46 -4.89 -9.94
C LEU A 352 -22.51 -5.34 -8.48
N ALA A 353 -21.35 -5.64 -7.89
CA ALA A 353 -21.16 -5.85 -6.47
C ALA A 353 -20.30 -4.71 -5.89
N HIS A 354 -20.91 -3.73 -5.22
CA HIS A 354 -20.23 -2.59 -4.65
C HIS A 354 -19.77 -2.89 -3.23
N VAL A 355 -18.48 -3.04 -3.02
CA VAL A 355 -17.86 -3.21 -1.70
C VAL A 355 -17.74 -1.85 -1.02
N TRP A 356 -18.17 -1.76 0.26
CA TRP A 356 -17.98 -0.57 1.07
C TRP A 356 -16.87 -0.82 2.11
N PRO A 357 -15.69 -0.19 2.00
CA PRO A 357 -14.51 -0.52 2.79
C PRO A 357 -14.51 0.19 4.17
N LYS A 358 -15.65 0.21 4.85
CA LYS A 358 -15.76 0.72 6.22
C LYS A 358 -16.34 -0.36 7.11
N ASN A 359 -15.64 -0.64 8.20
CA ASN A 359 -16.11 -1.53 9.26
C ASN A 359 -16.87 -0.71 10.30
N TYR A 360 -17.95 -1.28 10.80
CA TYR A 360 -18.76 -0.71 11.88
C TYR A 360 -18.65 -1.65 13.07
N ARG A 361 -18.10 -1.19 14.19
CA ARG A 361 -17.95 -1.97 15.41
C ARG A 361 -19.05 -1.61 16.41
N SER A 362 -19.62 -2.61 17.06
CA SER A 362 -20.51 -2.45 18.20
C SER A 362 -20.15 -3.46 19.29
N LEU A 363 -20.19 -3.02 20.55
CA LEU A 363 -20.10 -3.92 21.70
C LEU A 363 -21.51 -4.44 21.99
N VAL A 364 -21.69 -5.75 21.91
CA VAL A 364 -22.96 -6.41 22.20
C VAL A 364 -22.80 -7.15 23.53
N ASN A 365 -23.67 -6.90 24.48
CA ASN A 365 -23.67 -7.63 25.75
C ASN A 365 -24.08 -9.08 25.47
N ILE A 366 -23.34 -10.08 25.97
CA ILE A 366 -23.53 -11.51 25.69
C ILE A 366 -24.96 -11.96 26.00
N SER A 367 -25.61 -11.35 27.00
CA SER A 367 -27.02 -11.60 27.34
C SER A 367 -28.02 -11.20 26.24
N ASN A 368 -27.64 -10.26 25.35
CA ASN A 368 -28.46 -9.82 24.23
C ASN A 368 -28.13 -10.55 22.91
N LEU A 369 -27.00 -11.24 22.83
CA LEU A 369 -26.55 -11.96 21.62
C LEU A 369 -27.52 -13.12 21.31
N PHE A 370 -27.99 -13.87 22.30
CA PHE A 370 -28.95 -14.95 22.11
C PHE A 370 -30.33 -14.46 21.62
N SER A 371 -30.82 -13.32 22.09
CA SER A 371 -32.07 -12.74 21.60
C SER A 371 -31.93 -12.16 20.19
N PHE A 372 -30.78 -11.60 19.85
CA PHE A 372 -30.46 -11.08 18.50
C PHE A 372 -30.35 -12.21 17.46
N LEU A 373 -29.66 -13.31 17.79
CA LEU A 373 -29.54 -14.49 16.94
C LEU A 373 -30.88 -15.19 16.70
N GLN A 374 -31.77 -15.19 17.68
CA GLN A 374 -33.14 -15.70 17.52
C GLN A 374 -33.97 -14.80 16.62
N SER A 375 -33.85 -13.47 16.71
CA SER A 375 -34.58 -12.52 15.86
C SER A 375 -34.06 -12.53 14.39
N THR A 376 -32.78 -12.80 14.17
CA THR A 376 -32.18 -12.88 12.82
C THR A 376 -32.58 -14.19 12.13
N LYS A 377 -32.69 -15.30 12.87
CA LYS A 377 -33.25 -16.56 12.32
C LYS A 377 -34.70 -16.44 11.87
N GLN A 378 -35.52 -15.64 12.54
CA GLN A 378 -36.89 -15.39 12.11
C GLN A 378 -37.01 -14.48 10.88
N ARG A 379 -36.04 -13.59 10.62
CA ARG A 379 -36.02 -12.72 9.44
C ARG A 379 -35.51 -13.42 8.17
N SER A 380 -34.73 -14.48 8.28
CA SER A 380 -34.22 -15.27 7.13
C SER A 380 -35.23 -16.32 6.61
N LEU A 381 -36.39 -16.48 7.26
CA LEU A 381 -37.47 -17.40 6.87
C LEU A 381 -38.66 -16.70 6.18
N ILE A 382 -38.59 -15.37 5.98
CA ILE A 382 -39.62 -14.59 5.29
C ILE A 382 -38.91 -13.71 4.22
N GLY A 383 -38.44 -14.33 3.11
CA GLY A 383 -37.86 -13.62 1.99
C GLY A 383 -37.52 -14.57 0.87
#